data_ba5f1ee965a8dab9a872527e30c1573d
#
_entry.id   ba5f1ee965a8dab9a872527e30c1573d
#
_cell.length_a   1.000
_cell.length_b   1.000
_cell.length_c   1.000
_cell.angle_alpha   90.00
_cell.angle_beta   90.00
_cell.angle_gamma   90.00
#
_symmetry.space_group_name_H-M   'P 1'
#
loop_
_entity.id
_entity.type
_entity.pdbx_description
1 polymer ?
#
loop_
_entity_poly.entity_id
_entity_poly.type
_entity_poly.pdbx_seq_one_letter_code
_entity_poly.pdbx_strand_id
1 'polypeptide(L)'
;MDIFNVFTLMGGLAVFLFGMDIMGKALEKQAGNRLQSILAKMTDNPLKGFLLGLSVTAVIQSSSATTVMVVGFVNSGLMQLQQAGGVIMGSNVGTTVTAWILSLSGLEGNGFLVRLLNPAGFSPILALIGIILYMFVRSDRLKGIGTILLGFALLMMGMNTMSDA
;
A
#
# COMPACT_ATOMS: atom_id res chain seq x y z
N MET A 1 -27.24 -16.51 -7.57
CA MET A 1 -26.83 -15.14 -7.25
C MET A 1 -28.08 -14.27 -7.34
N ASP A 2 -28.43 -13.66 -6.22
CA ASP A 2 -29.55 -12.72 -6.18
C ASP A 2 -29.04 -11.34 -6.61
N ILE A 3 -29.90 -10.49 -7.17
CA ILE A 3 -29.52 -9.15 -7.63
C ILE A 3 -28.93 -8.31 -6.49
N PHE A 4 -29.34 -8.56 -5.25
CA PHE A 4 -28.81 -7.91 -4.06
C PHE A 4 -27.36 -8.32 -3.77
N ASN A 5 -26.95 -9.56 -4.05
CA ASN A 5 -25.57 -10.01 -3.93
C ASN A 5 -24.67 -9.27 -4.93
N VAL A 6 -25.16 -9.00 -6.15
CA VAL A 6 -24.42 -8.21 -7.14
C VAL A 6 -24.21 -6.77 -6.64
N PHE A 7 -25.23 -6.15 -6.04
CA PHE A 7 -25.09 -4.80 -5.47
C PHE A 7 -24.13 -4.78 -4.27
N THR A 8 -24.16 -5.81 -3.43
CA THR A 8 -23.23 -5.96 -2.30
C THR A 8 -21.79 -6.13 -2.81
N LEU A 9 -21.57 -6.95 -3.83
CA LEU A 9 -20.27 -7.14 -4.47
C LEU A 9 -19.75 -5.82 -5.07
N MET A 10 -20.60 -5.08 -5.81
CA MET A 10 -20.22 -3.78 -6.37
C MET A 10 -19.91 -2.74 -5.30
N GLY A 11 -20.71 -2.71 -4.23
CA GLY A 11 -20.46 -1.82 -3.08
C GLY A 11 -19.14 -2.15 -2.37
N GLY A 12 -18.89 -3.43 -2.12
CA GLY A 12 -17.65 -3.92 -1.54
C GLY A 12 -16.43 -3.57 -2.41
N LEU A 13 -16.54 -3.76 -3.72
CA LEU A 13 -15.49 -3.38 -4.68
C LEU A 13 -15.21 -1.87 -4.67
N ALA A 14 -16.25 -1.05 -4.63
CA ALA A 14 -16.08 0.41 -4.58
C ALA A 14 -15.35 0.84 -3.30
N VAL A 15 -15.71 0.30 -2.14
CA VAL A 15 -15.05 0.58 -0.85
C VAL A 15 -13.61 0.07 -0.86
N PHE A 16 -13.35 -1.12 -1.41
CA PHE A 16 -12.01 -1.69 -1.56
C PHE A 16 -11.11 -0.78 -2.40
N LEU A 17 -11.55 -0.39 -3.60
CA LEU A 17 -10.78 0.45 -4.50
C LEU A 17 -10.55 1.84 -3.91
N PHE A 18 -11.53 2.41 -3.23
CA PHE A 18 -11.38 3.70 -2.57
C PHE A 18 -10.39 3.61 -1.40
N GLY A 19 -10.47 2.57 -0.57
CA GLY A 19 -9.51 2.33 0.52
C GLY A 19 -8.08 2.18 0.01
N MET A 20 -7.89 1.45 -1.09
CA MET A 20 -6.60 1.28 -1.74
C MET A 20 -6.04 2.61 -2.28
N ASP A 21 -6.88 3.42 -2.94
CA ASP A 21 -6.46 4.70 -3.51
C ASP A 21 -6.03 5.70 -2.44
N ILE A 22 -6.84 5.90 -1.38
CA ILE A 22 -6.51 6.85 -0.32
C ILE A 22 -5.30 6.40 0.50
N MET A 23 -5.17 5.10 0.77
CA MET A 23 -4.01 4.54 1.46
C MET A 23 -2.74 4.75 0.62
N GLY A 24 -2.78 4.41 -0.66
CA GLY A 24 -1.65 4.57 -1.57
C GLY A 24 -1.18 6.02 -1.68
N LYS A 25 -2.09 6.96 -1.90
CA LYS A 25 -1.78 8.40 -1.94
C LYS A 25 -1.19 8.93 -0.62
N ALA A 26 -1.70 8.45 0.51
CA ALA A 26 -1.18 8.87 1.81
C ALA A 26 0.22 8.30 2.07
N LEU A 27 0.49 7.04 1.70
CA LEU A 27 1.81 6.41 1.76
C LEU A 27 2.82 7.15 0.87
N GLU A 28 2.46 7.43 -0.37
CA GLU A 28 3.29 8.18 -1.33
C GLU A 28 3.65 9.55 -0.78
N LYS A 29 2.66 10.30 -0.26
CA LYS A 29 2.88 11.62 0.33
C LYS A 29 3.80 11.58 1.55
N GLN A 30 3.65 10.57 2.42
CA GLN A 30 4.46 10.46 3.64
C GLN A 30 5.89 10.01 3.37
N ALA A 31 6.08 9.14 2.39
CA ALA A 31 7.36 8.51 2.10
C ALA A 31 8.17 9.26 1.02
N GLY A 32 7.52 10.01 0.13
CA GLY A 32 8.07 10.49 -1.14
C GLY A 32 9.44 11.17 -1.05
N ASN A 33 9.59 12.18 -0.20
CA ASN A 33 10.84 12.96 -0.12
C ASN A 33 12.03 12.17 0.44
N ARG A 34 11.79 11.27 1.38
CA ARG A 34 12.84 10.42 1.95
C ARG A 34 13.26 9.32 1.00
N LEU A 35 12.31 8.73 0.30
CA LEU A 35 12.56 7.67 -0.66
C LEU A 35 13.30 8.18 -1.89
N GLN A 36 13.02 9.39 -2.35
CA GLN A 36 13.80 10.03 -3.42
C GLN A 36 15.27 10.13 -3.07
N SER A 37 15.61 10.58 -1.84
CA SER A 37 16.99 10.70 -1.41
C SER A 37 17.71 9.35 -1.25
N ILE A 38 16.97 8.31 -0.86
CA ILE A 38 17.52 6.95 -0.72
C ILE A 38 17.75 6.33 -2.10
N LEU A 39 16.79 6.46 -3.03
CA LEU A 39 16.92 6.00 -4.40
C LEU A 39 18.13 6.61 -5.11
N ALA A 40 18.36 7.90 -4.95
CA ALA A 40 19.48 8.60 -5.57
C ALA A 40 20.86 8.15 -5.05
N LYS A 41 20.95 7.66 -3.80
CA LYS A 41 22.23 7.36 -3.13
C LYS A 41 22.62 5.88 -3.13
N MET A 42 21.71 4.94 -3.31
CA MET A 42 21.95 3.51 -3.02
C MET A 42 21.95 2.58 -4.24
N THR A 43 22.07 3.10 -5.44
CA THR A 43 21.91 2.30 -6.68
C THR A 43 23.21 1.86 -7.38
N ASP A 44 24.32 1.76 -6.65
CA ASP A 44 25.63 1.39 -7.22
C ASP A 44 25.67 -0.04 -7.80
N ASN A 45 24.71 -0.91 -7.45
CA ASN A 45 24.65 -2.30 -7.90
C ASN A 45 23.20 -2.64 -8.33
N PRO A 46 22.99 -3.33 -9.46
CA PRO A 46 21.66 -3.74 -9.92
C PRO A 46 20.85 -4.52 -8.89
N LEU A 47 21.49 -5.38 -8.09
CA LEU A 47 20.81 -6.13 -7.03
C LEU A 47 20.35 -5.21 -5.89
N LYS A 48 21.16 -4.24 -5.51
CA LYS A 48 20.76 -3.21 -4.52
C LYS A 48 19.62 -2.37 -5.09
N GLY A 49 19.69 -2.00 -6.37
CA GLY A 49 18.60 -1.32 -7.07
C GLY A 49 17.30 -2.12 -7.05
N PHE A 50 17.37 -3.43 -7.31
CA PHE A 50 16.22 -4.33 -7.25
C PHE A 50 15.57 -4.37 -5.85
N LEU A 51 16.38 -4.62 -4.80
CA LEU A 51 15.89 -4.65 -3.42
C LEU A 51 15.30 -3.31 -2.99
N LEU A 52 15.91 -2.22 -3.44
CA LEU A 52 15.44 -0.88 -3.17
C LEU A 52 14.10 -0.60 -3.86
N GLY A 53 13.97 -0.91 -5.16
CA GLY A 53 12.73 -0.78 -5.92
C GLY A 53 11.59 -1.60 -5.33
N LEU A 54 11.88 -2.85 -4.92
CA LEU A 54 10.95 -3.72 -4.22
C LEU A 54 10.48 -3.08 -2.90
N SER A 55 11.42 -2.62 -2.07
CA SER A 55 11.11 -2.03 -0.76
C SER A 55 10.32 -0.72 -0.90
N VAL A 56 10.73 0.14 -1.82
CA VAL A 56 10.06 1.42 -2.09
C VAL A 56 8.62 1.17 -2.53
N THR A 57 8.41 0.28 -3.49
CA THR A 57 7.07 -0.03 -4.00
C THR A 57 6.20 -0.73 -2.96
N ALA A 58 6.78 -1.64 -2.17
CA ALA A 58 6.06 -2.28 -1.07
C ALA A 58 5.55 -1.24 -0.04
N VAL A 59 6.31 -0.16 0.20
CA VAL A 59 5.92 0.93 1.12
C VAL A 59 4.95 1.90 0.46
N ILE A 60 5.26 2.40 -0.74
CA ILE A 60 4.42 3.39 -1.45
C ILE A 60 3.15 2.76 -2.01
N GLN A 61 3.15 1.45 -2.25
CA GLN A 61 2.06 0.70 -2.91
C GLN A 61 1.76 1.18 -4.34
N SER A 62 2.75 1.82 -5.00
CA SER A 62 2.63 2.36 -6.36
C SER A 62 3.91 2.13 -7.14
N SER A 63 3.89 1.14 -8.03
CA SER A 63 5.00 0.90 -8.98
C SER A 63 5.09 1.99 -10.05
N SER A 64 3.96 2.58 -10.42
CA SER A 64 3.92 3.70 -11.37
C SER A 64 4.63 4.93 -10.80
N ALA A 65 4.34 5.31 -9.55
CA ALA A 65 5.01 6.43 -8.88
C ALA A 65 6.53 6.17 -8.77
N THR A 66 6.92 4.96 -8.38
CA THR A 66 8.34 4.57 -8.32
C THR A 66 9.00 4.67 -9.70
N THR A 67 8.35 4.19 -10.76
CA THR A 67 8.86 4.25 -12.12
C THR A 67 9.04 5.68 -12.60
N VAL A 68 8.05 6.56 -12.38
CA VAL A 68 8.14 7.99 -12.76
C VAL A 68 9.28 8.69 -12.03
N MET A 69 9.47 8.41 -10.72
CA MET A 69 10.62 8.93 -9.98
C MET A 69 11.95 8.47 -10.58
N VAL A 70 12.08 7.19 -10.92
CA VAL A 70 13.30 6.62 -11.52
C VAL A 70 13.59 7.25 -12.87
N VAL A 71 12.57 7.41 -13.73
CA VAL A 71 12.71 8.12 -15.03
C VAL A 71 13.17 9.57 -14.81
N GLY A 72 12.61 10.26 -13.82
CA GLY A 72 13.05 11.61 -13.44
C GLY A 72 14.54 11.65 -13.01
N PHE A 73 15.01 10.65 -12.25
CA PHE A 73 16.41 10.56 -11.85
C PHE A 73 17.37 10.26 -13.00
N VAL A 74 16.96 9.41 -13.94
CA VAL A 74 17.75 9.14 -15.15
C VAL A 74 17.84 10.41 -16.01
N ASN A 75 16.74 11.11 -16.22
CA ASN A 75 16.70 12.34 -17.00
C ASN A 75 17.50 13.48 -16.37
N SER A 76 17.55 13.54 -15.04
CA SER A 76 18.36 14.55 -14.32
C SER A 76 19.84 14.17 -14.16
N GLY A 77 20.25 12.99 -14.64
CA GLY A 77 21.62 12.50 -14.50
C GLY A 77 21.98 12.00 -13.10
N LEU A 78 21.01 11.88 -12.19
CA LEU A 78 21.20 11.37 -10.83
C LEU A 78 21.34 9.85 -10.78
N MET A 79 20.88 9.14 -11.83
CA MET A 79 20.88 7.69 -11.93
C MET A 79 21.24 7.26 -13.35
N GLN A 80 22.04 6.20 -13.48
CA GLN A 80 22.31 5.60 -14.78
C GLN A 80 21.17 4.67 -15.22
N LEU A 81 20.96 4.54 -16.53
CA LEU A 81 19.90 3.67 -17.07
C LEU A 81 20.01 2.21 -16.62
N GLN A 82 21.25 1.70 -16.47
CA GLN A 82 21.50 0.34 -16.01
C GLN A 82 21.05 0.13 -14.55
N GLN A 83 21.21 1.14 -13.70
CA GLN A 83 20.74 1.14 -12.31
C GLN A 83 19.22 1.19 -12.24
N ALA A 84 18.62 2.02 -13.10
CA ALA A 84 17.17 2.16 -13.21
C ALA A 84 16.47 0.84 -13.53
N GLY A 85 17.06 0.01 -14.40
CA GLY A 85 16.53 -1.32 -14.74
C GLY A 85 16.33 -2.20 -13.51
N GLY A 86 17.32 -2.25 -12.60
CA GLY A 86 17.19 -2.99 -11.35
C GLY A 86 16.05 -2.48 -10.48
N VAL A 87 15.93 -1.16 -10.29
CA VAL A 87 14.88 -0.54 -9.48
C VAL A 87 13.48 -0.82 -10.06
N ILE A 88 13.30 -0.72 -11.39
CA ILE A 88 12.03 -0.98 -12.05
C ILE A 88 11.62 -2.45 -11.92
N MET A 89 12.55 -3.39 -12.10
CA MET A 89 12.29 -4.80 -11.89
C MET A 89 11.87 -5.10 -10.44
N GLY A 90 12.57 -4.53 -9.48
CA GLY A 90 12.24 -4.65 -8.07
C GLY A 90 10.87 -4.04 -7.74
N SER A 91 10.56 -2.90 -8.33
CA SER A 91 9.26 -2.21 -8.20
C SER A 91 8.09 -3.10 -8.66
N ASN A 92 8.24 -3.80 -9.78
CA ASN A 92 7.22 -4.73 -10.26
C ASN A 92 6.99 -5.89 -9.29
N VAL A 93 8.06 -6.44 -8.72
CA VAL A 93 7.94 -7.49 -7.68
C VAL A 93 7.35 -6.90 -6.40
N GLY A 94 7.71 -5.67 -6.01
CA GLY A 94 7.18 -4.98 -4.84
C GLY A 94 5.65 -4.85 -4.83
N THR A 95 5.03 -4.76 -6.01
CA THR A 95 3.56 -4.74 -6.14
C THR A 95 2.91 -6.05 -5.63
N THR A 96 3.60 -7.18 -5.72
CA THR A 96 3.06 -8.46 -5.24
C THR A 96 2.96 -8.54 -3.72
N VAL A 97 3.68 -7.69 -2.98
CA VAL A 97 3.62 -7.64 -1.51
C VAL A 97 2.20 -7.34 -1.03
N THR A 98 1.47 -6.49 -1.74
CA THR A 98 0.05 -6.22 -1.45
C THR A 98 -0.80 -7.48 -1.54
N ALA A 99 -0.62 -8.27 -2.61
CA ALA A 99 -1.34 -9.54 -2.78
C ALA A 99 -1.00 -10.53 -1.65
N TRP A 100 0.25 -10.58 -1.19
CA TRP A 100 0.65 -11.41 -0.05
C TRP A 100 -0.04 -10.96 1.25
N ILE A 101 -0.09 -9.65 1.52
CA ILE A 101 -0.79 -9.10 2.70
C ILE A 101 -2.27 -9.44 2.65
N LEU A 102 -2.91 -9.30 1.48
CA LEU A 102 -4.32 -9.62 1.30
C LEU A 102 -4.59 -11.13 1.45
N SER A 103 -3.69 -11.97 0.97
CA SER A 103 -3.77 -13.42 1.13
C SER A 103 -3.80 -13.87 2.59
N LEU A 104 -3.14 -13.13 3.49
CA LEU A 104 -3.17 -13.40 4.93
C LEU A 104 -4.56 -13.20 5.55
N SER A 105 -5.40 -12.36 4.95
CA SER A 105 -6.78 -12.13 5.44
C SER A 105 -7.72 -13.30 5.15
N GLY A 106 -7.39 -14.16 4.18
CA GLY A 106 -8.12 -15.40 3.89
C GLY A 106 -7.77 -16.59 4.77
N LEU A 107 -6.89 -16.42 5.78
CA LEU A 107 -6.57 -17.48 6.71
C LEU A 107 -7.73 -17.73 7.67
N GLU A 108 -8.40 -18.87 7.50
CA GLU A 108 -9.44 -19.35 8.40
C GLU A 108 -8.82 -20.27 9.47
N GLY A 109 -9.05 -19.95 10.73
CA GLY A 109 -8.60 -20.77 11.86
C GLY A 109 -9.10 -20.25 13.20
N ASN A 110 -9.42 -21.17 14.12
CA ASN A 110 -9.96 -20.84 15.45
C ASN A 110 -8.86 -20.48 16.48
N GLY A 111 -7.60 -20.44 16.08
CA GLY A 111 -6.50 -20.11 16.98
C GLY A 111 -6.41 -18.60 17.27
N PHE A 112 -6.10 -18.24 18.51
CA PHE A 112 -5.86 -16.85 18.91
C PHE A 112 -4.83 -16.14 18.02
N LEU A 113 -3.76 -16.84 17.64
CA LEU A 113 -2.71 -16.31 16.75
C LEU A 113 -3.23 -16.04 15.32
N VAL A 114 -4.10 -16.92 14.80
CA VAL A 114 -4.70 -16.72 13.46
C VAL A 114 -5.63 -15.51 13.47
N ARG A 115 -6.43 -15.32 14.53
CA ARG A 115 -7.26 -14.12 14.69
C ARG A 115 -6.44 -12.84 14.85
N LEU A 116 -5.30 -12.92 15.53
CA LEU A 116 -4.41 -11.77 15.70
C LEU A 116 -3.67 -11.41 14.40
N LEU A 117 -3.33 -12.41 13.57
CA LEU A 117 -2.65 -12.23 12.29
C LEU A 117 -3.61 -11.91 11.15
N ASN A 118 -4.92 -12.13 11.33
CA ASN A 118 -5.91 -11.82 10.31
C ASN A 118 -6.18 -10.29 10.26
N PRO A 119 -5.75 -9.60 9.20
CA PRO A 119 -5.90 -8.15 9.08
C PRO A 119 -7.34 -7.67 9.15
N ALA A 120 -8.30 -8.48 8.71
CA ALA A 120 -9.72 -8.17 8.77
C ALA A 120 -10.25 -8.07 10.21
N GLY A 121 -9.69 -8.88 11.14
CA GLY A 121 -10.13 -8.93 12.54
C GLY A 121 -9.84 -7.65 13.33
N PHE A 122 -8.72 -6.97 13.05
CA PHE A 122 -8.35 -5.73 13.75
C PHE A 122 -8.62 -4.46 12.94
N SER A 123 -9.09 -4.58 11.71
CA SER A 123 -9.37 -3.42 10.85
C SER A 123 -10.36 -2.40 11.44
N PRO A 124 -11.42 -2.76 12.22
CA PRO A 124 -12.30 -1.78 12.84
C PRO A 124 -11.59 -0.91 13.88
N ILE A 125 -10.62 -1.49 14.61
CA ILE A 125 -9.82 -0.74 15.60
C ILE A 125 -8.93 0.26 14.87
N LEU A 126 -8.31 -0.16 13.75
CA LEU A 126 -7.50 0.72 12.92
C LEU A 126 -8.34 1.85 12.30
N ALA A 127 -9.59 1.56 11.91
CA ALA A 127 -10.51 2.58 11.42
C ALA A 127 -10.80 3.65 12.49
N LEU A 128 -11.08 3.22 13.72
CA LEU A 128 -11.35 4.14 14.83
C LEU A 128 -10.13 5.01 15.15
N ILE A 129 -8.94 4.40 15.25
CA ILE A 129 -7.70 5.14 15.48
C ILE A 129 -7.44 6.08 14.29
N GLY A 130 -7.61 5.60 13.07
CA GLY A 130 -7.41 6.36 11.85
C GLY A 130 -8.28 7.60 11.78
N ILE A 131 -9.58 7.47 12.07
CA ILE A 131 -10.51 8.62 12.03
C ILE A 131 -10.22 9.62 13.15
N ILE A 132 -9.84 9.17 14.34
CA ILE A 132 -9.44 10.04 15.44
C ILE A 132 -8.20 10.86 15.06
N LEU A 133 -7.17 10.21 14.51
CA LEU A 133 -5.96 10.91 14.07
C LEU A 133 -6.23 11.88 12.92
N TYR A 134 -7.11 11.50 11.99
CA TYR A 134 -7.46 12.34 10.85
C TYR A 134 -8.26 13.59 11.26
N MET A 135 -9.23 13.46 12.17
CA MET A 135 -10.15 14.55 12.54
C MET A 135 -9.61 15.46 13.65
N PHE A 136 -8.98 14.88 14.68
CA PHE A 136 -8.67 15.64 15.90
C PHE A 136 -7.22 16.11 15.98
N VAL A 137 -6.31 15.53 15.20
CA VAL A 137 -4.90 15.91 15.25
C VAL A 137 -4.60 17.00 14.22
N ARG A 138 -3.86 18.03 14.62
CA ARG A 138 -3.45 19.14 13.74
C ARG A 138 -2.17 18.88 12.93
N SER A 139 -1.38 17.86 13.30
CA SER A 139 -0.11 17.53 12.64
C SER A 139 -0.36 16.82 11.30
N ASP A 140 0.18 17.35 10.21
CA ASP A 140 0.05 16.75 8.86
C ASP A 140 0.60 15.33 8.78
N ARG A 141 1.66 15.02 9.54
CA ARG A 141 2.21 13.67 9.62
C ARG A 141 1.24 12.68 10.25
N LEU A 142 0.65 13.06 11.38
CA LEU A 142 -0.30 12.19 12.10
C LEU A 142 -1.62 12.05 11.34
N LYS A 143 -2.06 13.10 10.64
CA LYS A 143 -3.20 13.01 9.70
C LYS A 143 -2.91 12.03 8.58
N GLY A 144 -1.70 12.07 8.01
CA GLY A 144 -1.30 11.12 6.97
C GLY A 144 -1.30 9.68 7.48
N ILE A 145 -0.78 9.42 8.69
CA ILE A 145 -0.85 8.10 9.33
C ILE A 145 -2.32 7.69 9.55
N GLY A 146 -3.16 8.61 10.03
CA GLY A 146 -4.59 8.38 10.19
C GLY A 146 -5.26 7.99 8.87
N THR A 147 -4.91 8.65 7.77
CA THR A 147 -5.41 8.33 6.43
C THR A 147 -4.96 6.94 5.96
N ILE A 148 -3.72 6.55 6.24
CA ILE A 148 -3.19 5.21 5.91
C ILE A 148 -3.99 4.14 6.67
N LEU A 149 -4.17 4.31 7.97
CA LEU A 149 -4.91 3.35 8.81
C LEU A 149 -6.37 3.24 8.38
N LEU A 150 -7.01 4.38 8.07
CA LEU A 150 -8.38 4.42 7.60
C LEU A 150 -8.53 3.75 6.24
N GLY A 151 -7.61 4.04 5.30
CA GLY A 151 -7.59 3.43 3.98
C GLY A 151 -7.40 1.92 4.03
N PHE A 152 -6.50 1.43 4.89
CA PHE A 152 -6.32 0.01 5.13
C PHE A 152 -7.59 -0.65 5.70
N ALA A 153 -8.23 -0.01 6.66
CA ALA A 153 -9.48 -0.53 7.24
C ALA A 153 -10.62 -0.60 6.21
N LEU A 154 -10.77 0.43 5.37
CA LEU A 154 -11.75 0.44 4.28
C LEU A 154 -11.48 -0.65 3.25
N LEU A 155 -10.20 -0.87 2.89
CA LEU A 155 -9.78 -1.92 1.99
C LEU A 155 -10.19 -3.30 2.53
N MET A 156 -9.92 -3.57 3.82
CA MET A 156 -10.32 -4.82 4.48
C MET A 156 -11.84 -4.98 4.56
N MET A 157 -12.57 -3.91 4.90
CA MET A 157 -14.05 -3.92 4.89
C MET A 157 -14.61 -4.23 3.51
N GLY A 158 -14.09 -3.57 2.47
CA GLY A 158 -14.52 -3.82 1.10
C GLY A 158 -14.30 -5.26 0.67
N MET A 159 -13.14 -5.83 1.02
CA MET A 159 -12.82 -7.23 0.75
C MET A 159 -13.78 -8.19 1.48
N ASN A 160 -14.05 -7.98 2.77
CA ASN A 160 -15.00 -8.80 3.52
C ASN A 160 -16.41 -8.70 2.91
N THR A 161 -16.87 -7.50 2.58
CA THR A 161 -18.17 -7.28 1.93
C THR A 161 -18.29 -8.02 0.59
N MET A 162 -17.20 -8.08 -0.20
CA MET A 162 -17.17 -8.87 -1.44
C MET A 162 -17.19 -10.38 -1.17
N SER A 163 -16.54 -10.83 -0.09
CA SER A 163 -16.51 -12.25 0.29
C SER A 163 -17.87 -12.75 0.79
N ASP A 164 -18.64 -11.88 1.42
CA ASP A 164 -19.98 -12.20 1.98
C ASP A 164 -21.09 -12.15 0.93
N ALA A 165 -20.83 -11.67 -0.31
CA ALA A 165 -21.77 -11.51 -1.41
C ALA A 165 -21.90 -12.78 -2.26
#